data_42660ef9d2709791bf3ad4bea74a989b
#
_entry.id   42660ef9d2709791bf3ad4bea74a989b
#
_cell.length_a   1.000
_cell.length_b   1.000
_cell.length_c   1.000
_cell.angle_alpha   90.00
_cell.angle_beta   90.00
_cell.angle_gamma   90.00
#
_symmetry.space_group_name_H-M   'P 1'
#
loop_
_entity.id
_entity.type
_entity.pdbx_description
1 polymer ?
#
loop_
_entity_poly.entity_id
_entity_poly.type
_entity_poly.pdbx_seq_one_letter_code
_entity_poly.pdbx_strand_id
1 'polypeptide(L)'
;MKDEQLYYFEKSPVFKAMMHFSLPMMIGTLLSVIYGILNIYFIGFLEDSHMISAISLTLPVFAILMGLGNLFGVGAGTYISRLLGAKDYSKSKFVSSFSIYGGIALGLIVILVTLPFSDQIAAILGARGETLALTSNYLKVMFLSAPFVILFFILEQFARAIGAPMISMIGMLASVGLNIILDPILIFGFDLNVVGAALGTAISNVAAALFFIIYFMKNSDVVSVNIKLAKPNKEMLSEIFKIGIPAFLMSILMGFTGLVLNLFLAHYGNFAIASYGISFRLVQFPELIIMGLCEGVVPLIAYNFMANKGRMKDVIKAVIMSIGVIFVVCMIAVFTIGHHMVGLFTTDQAIVEMATFILKVTMASLLLNGIGFLFTGMLQATGQGRGATIMAILQGAIIIPVLFIMNALFGLTGVIWSLLIAESLCALAAMLIVYLLRDR
;
A
#
# COMPACT_ATOMS: atom_id res chain seq x y z
N MET A 1 -8.62 -20.65 -16.13
CA MET A 1 -8.94 -20.24 -14.75
C MET A 1 -9.53 -21.44 -14.05
N LYS A 2 -9.11 -21.76 -12.81
CA LYS A 2 -9.63 -22.94 -12.11
C LYS A 2 -11.10 -22.71 -11.73
N ASP A 3 -11.92 -23.76 -11.74
CA ASP A 3 -13.36 -23.69 -11.40
C ASP A 3 -13.60 -23.11 -10.01
N GLU A 4 -12.67 -23.35 -9.08
CA GLU A 4 -12.71 -22.81 -7.73
C GLU A 4 -12.64 -21.28 -7.70
N GLN A 5 -11.80 -20.66 -8.53
CA GLN A 5 -11.68 -19.19 -8.62
C GLN A 5 -12.96 -18.57 -9.18
N LEU A 6 -13.53 -19.18 -10.23
CA LEU A 6 -14.81 -18.76 -10.81
C LEU A 6 -15.96 -18.87 -9.80
N TYR A 7 -15.96 -19.91 -8.96
CA TYR A 7 -16.97 -20.08 -7.93
C TYR A 7 -17.06 -18.87 -6.98
N TYR A 8 -15.91 -18.35 -6.52
CA TYR A 8 -15.90 -17.19 -5.64
C TYR A 8 -16.30 -15.88 -6.34
N PHE A 9 -15.96 -15.72 -7.61
CA PHE A 9 -16.39 -14.55 -8.38
C PHE A 9 -17.90 -14.57 -8.66
N GLU A 10 -18.49 -15.73 -9.02
CA GLU A 10 -19.82 -15.79 -9.59
C GLU A 10 -20.90 -16.36 -8.64
N LYS A 11 -20.60 -17.43 -7.92
CA LYS A 11 -21.64 -18.28 -7.28
C LYS A 11 -21.62 -18.26 -5.76
N SER A 12 -20.47 -18.05 -5.15
CA SER A 12 -20.33 -18.08 -3.68
C SER A 12 -21.23 -17.03 -3.01
N PRO A 13 -21.78 -17.28 -1.80
CA PRO A 13 -22.42 -16.23 -1.01
C PRO A 13 -21.54 -15.00 -0.88
N VAL A 14 -22.11 -13.80 -0.97
CA VAL A 14 -21.38 -12.52 -1.06
C VAL A 14 -20.38 -12.37 0.08
N PHE A 15 -20.81 -12.61 1.33
CA PHE A 15 -19.92 -12.51 2.50
C PHE A 15 -18.75 -13.50 2.43
N LYS A 16 -19.00 -14.75 1.99
CA LYS A 16 -17.97 -15.77 1.82
C LYS A 16 -16.98 -15.38 0.72
N ALA A 17 -17.48 -14.84 -0.40
CA ALA A 17 -16.62 -14.31 -1.46
C ALA A 17 -15.77 -13.14 -0.96
N MET A 18 -16.38 -12.15 -0.31
CA MET A 18 -15.69 -11.01 0.30
C MET A 18 -14.56 -11.47 1.23
N MET A 19 -14.84 -12.39 2.16
CA MET A 19 -13.83 -12.91 3.09
C MET A 19 -12.73 -13.70 2.40
N HIS A 20 -13.06 -14.49 1.36
CA HIS A 20 -12.06 -15.21 0.57
C HIS A 20 -11.02 -14.26 -0.05
N PHE A 21 -11.47 -13.12 -0.58
CA PHE A 21 -10.59 -12.12 -1.20
C PHE A 21 -9.89 -11.24 -0.16
N SER A 22 -10.59 -10.84 0.90
CA SER A 22 -10.10 -9.84 1.84
C SER A 22 -9.27 -10.42 2.99
N LEU A 23 -9.62 -11.59 3.52
CA LEU A 23 -8.93 -12.15 4.69
C LEU A 23 -7.43 -12.38 4.45
N PRO A 24 -6.99 -12.96 3.31
CA PRO A 24 -5.56 -13.07 3.02
C PRO A 24 -4.87 -11.69 2.93
N MET A 25 -5.55 -10.67 2.41
CA MET A 25 -5.02 -9.32 2.30
C MET A 25 -4.91 -8.65 3.67
N MET A 26 -5.93 -8.77 4.52
CA MET A 26 -5.89 -8.28 5.90
C MET A 26 -4.73 -8.90 6.69
N ILE A 27 -4.52 -10.20 6.54
CA ILE A 27 -3.38 -10.90 7.16
C ILE A 27 -2.06 -10.38 6.58
N GLY A 28 -1.95 -10.24 5.26
CA GLY A 28 -0.75 -9.75 4.59
C GLY A 28 -0.37 -8.33 5.04
N THR A 29 -1.34 -7.42 5.12
CA THR A 29 -1.11 -6.04 5.57
C THR A 29 -0.70 -5.98 7.05
N LEU A 30 -1.30 -6.78 7.93
CA LEU A 30 -0.91 -6.85 9.33
C LEU A 30 0.51 -7.42 9.49
N LEU A 31 0.88 -8.44 8.73
CA LEU A 31 2.22 -9.03 8.77
C LEU A 31 3.30 -8.09 8.25
N SER A 32 2.98 -7.21 7.31
CA SER A 32 3.93 -6.17 6.85
C SER A 32 4.32 -5.19 7.96
N VAL A 33 3.42 -4.91 8.92
CA VAL A 33 3.74 -4.10 10.10
C VAL A 33 4.66 -4.85 11.07
N ILE A 34 4.36 -6.13 11.32
CA ILE A 34 5.22 -6.97 12.16
C ILE A 34 6.63 -7.03 11.56
N TYR A 35 6.73 -7.19 10.25
CA TYR A 35 8.00 -7.11 9.54
C TYR A 35 8.70 -5.76 9.74
N GLY A 36 7.99 -4.64 9.59
CA GLY A 36 8.56 -3.31 9.83
C GLY A 36 9.13 -3.16 11.24
N ILE A 37 8.46 -3.70 12.26
CA ILE A 37 8.93 -3.69 13.65
C ILE A 37 10.20 -4.56 13.79
N LEU A 38 10.20 -5.77 13.22
CA LEU A 38 11.37 -6.67 13.27
C LEU A 38 12.57 -6.08 12.51
N ASN A 39 12.34 -5.43 11.40
CA ASN A 39 13.41 -4.77 10.64
C ASN A 39 14.07 -3.65 11.48
N ILE A 40 13.28 -2.78 12.13
CA ILE A 40 13.79 -1.75 13.05
C ILE A 40 14.55 -2.40 14.22
N TYR A 41 14.06 -3.52 14.73
CA TYR A 41 14.71 -4.26 15.82
C TYR A 41 16.09 -4.77 15.40
N PHE A 42 16.22 -5.43 14.23
CA PHE A 42 17.53 -5.88 13.73
C PHE A 42 18.48 -4.73 13.44
N ILE A 43 17.98 -3.63 12.88
CA ILE A 43 18.79 -2.43 12.66
C ILE A 43 19.28 -1.82 13.98
N GLY A 44 18.45 -1.88 15.04
CA GLY A 44 18.80 -1.41 16.37
C GLY A 44 20.02 -2.11 16.98
N PHE A 45 20.28 -3.37 16.64
CA PHE A 45 21.46 -4.10 17.07
C PHE A 45 22.78 -3.65 16.42
N LEU A 46 22.72 -2.84 15.37
CA LEU A 46 23.93 -2.27 14.74
C LEU A 46 24.64 -1.26 15.65
N GLU A 47 23.93 -0.75 16.70
CA GLU A 47 24.45 0.24 17.67
C GLU A 47 25.11 1.48 17.03
N ASP A 48 24.95 1.65 15.70
CA ASP A 48 25.49 2.76 14.89
C ASP A 48 24.36 3.63 14.37
N SER A 49 24.30 4.85 14.90
CA SER A 49 23.29 5.85 14.52
C SER A 49 23.37 6.26 13.03
N HIS A 50 24.56 6.18 12.43
CA HIS A 50 24.76 6.49 11.01
C HIS A 50 24.11 5.44 10.11
N MET A 51 24.21 4.16 10.49
CA MET A 51 23.58 3.03 9.75
C MET A 51 22.05 3.10 9.86
N ILE A 52 21.53 3.35 11.06
CA ILE A 52 20.07 3.51 11.29
C ILE A 52 19.54 4.69 10.46
N SER A 53 20.24 5.81 10.46
CA SER A 53 19.88 6.99 9.67
C SER A 53 19.95 6.70 8.17
N ALA A 54 20.97 5.98 7.70
CA ALA A 54 21.14 5.63 6.29
C ALA A 54 19.94 4.83 5.77
N ILE A 55 19.52 3.80 6.49
CA ILE A 55 18.37 2.96 6.09
C ILE A 55 17.06 3.78 6.10
N SER A 56 16.87 4.59 7.15
CA SER A 56 15.66 5.43 7.28
C SER A 56 15.51 6.42 6.12
N LEU A 57 16.62 7.00 5.64
CA LEU A 57 16.65 7.94 4.52
C LEU A 57 16.27 7.27 3.18
N THR A 58 16.36 5.95 3.05
CA THR A 58 16.04 5.23 1.81
C THR A 58 14.57 4.83 1.69
N LEU A 59 13.78 4.91 2.76
CA LEU A 59 12.36 4.54 2.77
C LEU A 59 11.53 5.23 1.67
N PRO A 60 11.70 6.55 1.39
CA PRO A 60 10.97 7.20 0.30
C PRO A 60 11.30 6.61 -1.08
N VAL A 61 12.54 6.16 -1.29
CA VAL A 61 12.95 5.54 -2.56
C VAL A 61 12.26 4.18 -2.73
N PHE A 62 12.17 3.38 -1.67
CA PHE A 62 11.42 2.12 -1.70
C PHE A 62 9.94 2.36 -2.01
N ALA A 63 9.32 3.38 -1.42
CA ALA A 63 7.94 3.76 -1.71
C ALA A 63 7.73 4.15 -3.20
N ILE A 64 8.71 4.82 -3.82
CA ILE A 64 8.68 5.12 -5.25
C ILE A 64 8.75 3.83 -6.08
N LEU A 65 9.65 2.91 -5.76
CA LEU A 65 9.77 1.62 -6.48
C LEU A 65 8.47 0.80 -6.35
N MET A 66 7.89 0.74 -5.16
CA MET A 66 6.57 0.12 -4.92
C MET A 66 5.49 0.80 -5.77
N GLY A 67 5.46 2.13 -5.78
CA GLY A 67 4.53 2.90 -6.60
C GLY A 67 4.68 2.61 -8.09
N LEU A 68 5.92 2.49 -8.62
CA LEU A 68 6.18 2.10 -10.01
C LEU A 68 5.68 0.67 -10.29
N GLY A 69 5.78 -0.24 -9.32
CA GLY A 69 5.15 -1.56 -9.40
C GLY A 69 3.63 -1.47 -9.48
N ASN A 70 3.02 -0.63 -8.64
CA ASN A 70 1.57 -0.39 -8.61
C ASN A 70 1.05 0.29 -9.89
N LEU A 71 1.86 1.10 -10.58
CA LEU A 71 1.51 1.69 -11.88
C LEU A 71 1.06 0.62 -12.88
N PHE A 72 1.82 -0.45 -13.03
CA PHE A 72 1.44 -1.59 -13.86
C PHE A 72 0.56 -2.59 -13.10
N GLY A 73 0.86 -2.86 -11.84
CA GLY A 73 0.19 -3.87 -11.03
C GLY A 73 -1.30 -3.57 -10.84
N VAL A 74 -1.63 -2.40 -10.28
CA VAL A 74 -3.03 -1.98 -10.05
C VAL A 74 -3.72 -1.67 -11.38
N GLY A 75 -3.03 -0.96 -12.29
CA GLY A 75 -3.58 -0.60 -13.59
C GLY A 75 -3.96 -1.80 -14.43
N ALA A 76 -3.04 -2.73 -14.61
CA ALA A 76 -3.30 -3.94 -15.38
C ALA A 76 -4.12 -4.97 -14.58
N GLY A 77 -3.91 -5.11 -13.28
CA GLY A 77 -4.64 -6.05 -12.44
C GLY A 77 -6.15 -5.80 -12.47
N THR A 78 -6.59 -4.55 -12.27
CA THR A 78 -8.01 -4.18 -12.36
C THR A 78 -8.57 -4.38 -13.77
N TYR A 79 -7.76 -4.13 -14.81
CA TYR A 79 -8.15 -4.37 -16.20
C TYR A 79 -8.28 -5.89 -16.48
N ILE A 80 -7.33 -6.70 -16.01
CA ILE A 80 -7.39 -8.17 -16.10
C ILE A 80 -8.69 -8.68 -15.45
N SER A 81 -9.01 -8.24 -14.21
CA SER A 81 -10.23 -8.68 -13.52
C SER A 81 -11.50 -8.30 -14.30
N ARG A 82 -11.55 -7.14 -14.96
CA ARG A 82 -12.65 -6.75 -15.86
C ARG A 82 -12.73 -7.63 -17.10
N LEU A 83 -11.59 -7.93 -17.72
CA LEU A 83 -11.52 -8.83 -18.87
C LEU A 83 -11.98 -10.25 -18.51
N LEU A 84 -11.66 -10.74 -17.32
CA LEU A 84 -12.15 -12.02 -16.82
C LEU A 84 -13.68 -12.01 -16.67
N GLY A 85 -14.24 -10.92 -16.13
CA GLY A 85 -15.70 -10.73 -16.04
C GLY A 85 -16.38 -10.67 -17.41
N ALA A 86 -15.70 -10.12 -18.42
CA ALA A 86 -16.13 -10.10 -19.81
C ALA A 86 -15.81 -11.41 -20.58
N LYS A 87 -15.14 -12.39 -19.94
CA LYS A 87 -14.67 -13.66 -20.52
C LYS A 87 -13.66 -13.50 -21.68
N ASP A 88 -12.96 -12.36 -21.76
CA ASP A 88 -11.91 -12.10 -22.75
C ASP A 88 -10.54 -12.53 -22.20
N TYR A 89 -10.34 -13.83 -22.08
CA TYR A 89 -9.10 -14.43 -21.58
C TYR A 89 -7.90 -14.20 -22.49
N SER A 90 -8.15 -14.03 -23.80
CA SER A 90 -7.08 -13.76 -24.76
C SER A 90 -6.44 -12.41 -24.50
N LYS A 91 -7.26 -11.37 -24.38
CA LYS A 91 -6.77 -10.00 -24.10
C LYS A 91 -6.06 -9.89 -22.76
N SER A 92 -6.51 -10.65 -21.75
CA SER A 92 -5.85 -10.75 -20.43
C SER A 92 -4.40 -11.23 -20.55
N LYS A 93 -4.10 -12.20 -21.44
CA LYS A 93 -2.71 -12.66 -21.69
C LYS A 93 -1.82 -11.58 -22.30
N PHE A 94 -2.36 -10.76 -23.22
CA PHE A 94 -1.61 -9.63 -23.77
C PHE A 94 -1.33 -8.56 -22.73
N VAL A 95 -2.34 -8.20 -21.91
CA VAL A 95 -2.24 -7.21 -20.83
C VAL A 95 -1.19 -7.63 -19.81
N SER A 96 -1.24 -8.88 -19.35
CA SER A 96 -0.30 -9.39 -18.35
C SER A 96 1.13 -9.45 -18.89
N SER A 97 1.35 -9.98 -20.10
CA SER A 97 2.68 -10.01 -20.72
C SER A 97 3.26 -8.61 -20.90
N PHE A 98 2.47 -7.67 -21.44
CA PHE A 98 2.91 -6.29 -21.62
C PHE A 98 3.33 -5.65 -20.30
N SER A 99 2.53 -5.83 -19.25
CA SER A 99 2.81 -5.19 -17.94
C SER A 99 4.03 -5.81 -17.25
N ILE A 100 4.26 -7.10 -17.37
CA ILE A 100 5.47 -7.77 -16.86
C ILE A 100 6.72 -7.19 -17.54
N TYR A 101 6.77 -7.18 -18.86
CA TYR A 101 7.95 -6.70 -19.58
C TYR A 101 8.08 -5.17 -19.54
N GLY A 102 6.96 -4.45 -19.49
CA GLY A 102 6.94 -3.01 -19.24
C GLY A 102 7.50 -2.63 -17.87
N GLY A 103 7.15 -3.41 -16.84
CA GLY A 103 7.71 -3.25 -15.50
C GLY A 103 9.19 -3.54 -15.42
N ILE A 104 9.65 -4.61 -16.09
CA ILE A 104 11.09 -4.92 -16.20
C ILE A 104 11.83 -3.79 -16.94
N ALA A 105 11.31 -3.33 -18.08
CA ALA A 105 11.89 -2.23 -18.83
C ALA A 105 11.97 -0.94 -18.00
N LEU A 106 10.89 -0.63 -17.23
CA LEU A 106 10.87 0.51 -16.31
C LEU A 106 11.92 0.36 -15.21
N GLY A 107 12.07 -0.83 -14.64
CA GLY A 107 13.12 -1.11 -13.65
C GLY A 107 14.54 -0.96 -14.21
N LEU A 108 14.77 -1.37 -15.46
CA LEU A 108 16.04 -1.14 -16.15
C LEU A 108 16.30 0.36 -16.39
N ILE A 109 15.26 1.12 -16.74
CA ILE A 109 15.34 2.60 -16.85
C ILE A 109 15.72 3.21 -15.50
N VAL A 110 15.10 2.74 -14.40
CA VAL A 110 15.46 3.18 -13.04
C VAL A 110 16.94 2.93 -12.78
N ILE A 111 17.48 1.74 -13.08
CA ILE A 111 18.93 1.46 -12.93
C ILE A 111 19.76 2.47 -13.70
N LEU A 112 19.48 2.64 -14.99
CA LEU A 112 20.27 3.51 -15.88
C LEU A 112 20.26 4.97 -15.43
N VAL A 113 19.12 5.45 -14.92
CA VAL A 113 18.93 6.84 -14.53
C VAL A 113 19.44 7.12 -13.12
N THR A 114 19.24 6.19 -12.16
CA THR A 114 19.48 6.49 -10.73
C THR A 114 20.83 5.97 -10.23
N LEU A 115 21.33 4.86 -10.76
CA LEU A 115 22.56 4.24 -10.27
C LEU A 115 23.78 5.16 -10.39
N PRO A 116 24.01 5.91 -11.51
CA PRO A 116 25.14 6.84 -11.62
C PRO A 116 25.03 8.03 -10.64
N PHE A 117 23.84 8.36 -10.18
CA PHE A 117 23.56 9.49 -9.30
C PHE A 117 23.28 9.08 -7.85
N SER A 118 23.65 7.87 -7.44
CA SER A 118 23.34 7.35 -6.09
C SER A 118 23.85 8.25 -4.96
N ASP A 119 25.06 8.84 -5.09
CA ASP A 119 25.63 9.74 -4.10
C ASP A 119 24.85 11.07 -4.03
N GLN A 120 24.46 11.62 -5.17
CA GLN A 120 23.67 12.85 -5.25
C GLN A 120 22.27 12.64 -4.68
N ILE A 121 21.64 11.49 -4.98
CA ILE A 121 20.32 11.12 -4.45
C ILE A 121 20.43 10.97 -2.92
N ALA A 122 21.45 10.29 -2.40
CA ALA A 122 21.70 10.19 -0.96
C ALA A 122 21.84 11.57 -0.30
N ALA A 123 22.58 12.47 -0.95
CA ALA A 123 22.74 13.86 -0.47
C ALA A 123 21.43 14.64 -0.48
N ILE A 124 20.57 14.48 -1.49
CA ILE A 124 19.25 15.11 -1.59
C ILE A 124 18.31 14.58 -0.48
N LEU A 125 18.39 13.28 -0.16
CA LEU A 125 17.64 12.67 0.93
C LEU A 125 18.09 13.15 2.33
N GLY A 126 19.18 13.92 2.40
CA GLY A 126 19.66 14.53 3.65
C GLY A 126 20.88 13.82 4.26
N ALA A 127 21.43 12.79 3.61
CA ALA A 127 22.63 12.11 4.08
C ALA A 127 23.85 13.06 4.04
N ARG A 128 24.67 13.04 5.09
CA ARG A 128 25.91 13.84 5.23
C ARG A 128 26.99 13.02 5.92
N GLY A 129 28.27 13.39 5.70
CA GLY A 129 29.41 12.74 6.33
C GLY A 129 29.44 11.23 6.07
N GLU A 130 29.64 10.44 7.11
CA GLU A 130 29.67 8.96 7.03
C GLU A 130 28.35 8.35 6.56
N THR A 131 27.22 8.93 6.95
CA THR A 131 25.88 8.50 6.52
C THR A 131 25.72 8.57 5.00
N LEU A 132 26.42 9.47 4.29
CA LEU A 132 26.32 9.62 2.84
C LEU A 132 26.79 8.35 2.11
N ALA A 133 27.95 7.83 2.46
CA ALA A 133 28.50 6.61 1.84
C ALA A 133 27.62 5.39 2.13
N LEU A 134 27.12 5.26 3.38
CA LEU A 134 26.24 4.17 3.80
C LEU A 134 24.91 4.21 3.02
N THR A 135 24.27 5.38 2.94
CA THR A 135 23.02 5.59 2.20
C THR A 135 23.21 5.31 0.71
N SER A 136 24.29 5.82 0.11
CA SER A 136 24.59 5.59 -1.30
C SER A 136 24.77 4.11 -1.61
N ASN A 137 25.52 3.37 -0.79
CA ASN A 137 25.72 1.93 -0.98
C ASN A 137 24.42 1.14 -0.84
N TYR A 138 23.55 1.50 0.11
CA TYR A 138 22.21 0.93 0.21
C TYR A 138 21.40 1.19 -1.06
N LEU A 139 21.37 2.44 -1.53
CA LEU A 139 20.65 2.85 -2.74
C LEU A 139 21.14 2.13 -3.99
N LYS A 140 22.46 1.90 -4.15
CA LYS A 140 23.02 1.16 -5.28
C LYS A 140 22.42 -0.25 -5.38
N VAL A 141 22.34 -0.97 -4.26
CA VAL A 141 21.73 -2.31 -4.22
C VAL A 141 20.23 -2.22 -4.52
N MET A 142 19.54 -1.25 -3.93
CA MET A 142 18.11 -1.04 -4.16
C MET A 142 17.80 -0.73 -5.62
N PHE A 143 18.59 0.14 -6.28
CA PHE A 143 18.42 0.45 -7.71
C PHE A 143 18.73 -0.75 -8.60
N LEU A 144 19.76 -1.52 -8.32
CA LEU A 144 20.08 -2.75 -9.06
C LEU A 144 18.95 -3.79 -8.94
N SER A 145 18.26 -3.83 -7.82
CA SER A 145 17.12 -4.73 -7.60
C SER A 145 15.78 -4.18 -8.12
N ALA A 146 15.72 -2.94 -8.59
CA ALA A 146 14.48 -2.28 -9.01
C ALA A 146 13.60 -3.09 -9.98
N PRO A 147 14.14 -3.75 -11.03
CA PRO A 147 13.31 -4.56 -11.92
C PRO A 147 12.56 -5.68 -11.18
N PHE A 148 13.20 -6.30 -10.20
CA PHE A 148 12.61 -7.39 -9.43
C PHE A 148 11.61 -6.89 -8.38
N VAL A 149 11.89 -5.76 -7.73
CA VAL A 149 10.97 -5.11 -6.80
C VAL A 149 9.70 -4.70 -7.53
N ILE A 150 9.81 -4.01 -8.67
CA ILE A 150 8.68 -3.61 -9.50
C ILE A 150 7.90 -4.85 -9.96
N LEU A 151 8.60 -5.88 -10.43
CA LEU A 151 8.00 -7.13 -10.89
C LEU A 151 7.24 -7.87 -9.77
N PHE A 152 7.79 -7.90 -8.55
CA PHE A 152 7.14 -8.48 -7.39
C PHE A 152 5.76 -7.84 -7.16
N PHE A 153 5.67 -6.51 -7.11
CA PHE A 153 4.39 -5.81 -6.91
C PHE A 153 3.41 -6.01 -8.07
N ILE A 154 3.89 -6.09 -9.32
CA ILE A 154 3.04 -6.40 -10.48
C ILE A 154 2.42 -7.79 -10.34
N LEU A 155 3.24 -8.80 -10.08
CA LEU A 155 2.81 -10.20 -10.04
C LEU A 155 1.91 -10.49 -8.82
N GLU A 156 2.19 -9.84 -7.71
CA GLU A 156 1.36 -9.88 -6.50
C GLU A 156 -0.06 -9.36 -6.79
N GLN A 157 -0.18 -8.22 -7.47
CA GLN A 157 -1.46 -7.67 -7.92
C GLN A 157 -2.18 -8.61 -8.91
N PHE A 158 -1.44 -9.28 -9.80
CA PHE A 158 -2.02 -10.24 -10.75
C PHE A 158 -2.57 -11.48 -10.05
N ALA A 159 -1.92 -11.96 -9.00
CA ALA A 159 -2.45 -13.08 -8.21
C ALA A 159 -3.83 -12.74 -7.62
N ARG A 160 -3.99 -11.52 -7.10
CA ARG A 160 -5.29 -11.01 -6.64
C ARG A 160 -6.30 -10.90 -7.78
N ALA A 161 -5.88 -10.31 -8.89
CA ALA A 161 -6.72 -10.03 -10.05
C ALA A 161 -7.37 -11.27 -10.66
N ILE A 162 -6.69 -12.42 -10.63
CA ILE A 162 -7.22 -13.70 -11.14
C ILE A 162 -7.98 -14.52 -10.09
N GLY A 163 -8.23 -13.97 -8.90
CA GLY A 163 -8.96 -14.65 -7.84
C GLY A 163 -8.14 -15.64 -7.01
N ALA A 164 -6.83 -15.42 -6.91
CA ALA A 164 -5.92 -16.21 -6.08
C ALA A 164 -5.29 -15.37 -4.94
N PRO A 165 -6.09 -14.74 -4.05
CA PRO A 165 -5.56 -13.86 -3.01
C PRO A 165 -4.69 -14.60 -1.99
N MET A 166 -4.94 -15.89 -1.77
CA MET A 166 -4.09 -16.74 -0.93
C MET A 166 -2.67 -16.86 -1.49
N ILE A 167 -2.52 -16.92 -2.82
CA ILE A 167 -1.20 -16.97 -3.46
C ILE A 167 -0.49 -15.62 -3.33
N SER A 168 -1.22 -14.50 -3.45
CA SER A 168 -0.70 -13.17 -3.15
C SER A 168 -0.13 -13.11 -1.74
N MET A 169 -0.92 -13.52 -0.74
CA MET A 169 -0.49 -13.57 0.66
C MET A 169 0.74 -14.48 0.86
N ILE A 170 0.75 -15.69 0.30
CA ILE A 170 1.89 -16.61 0.42
C ILE A 170 3.16 -16.00 -0.18
N GLY A 171 3.06 -15.34 -1.34
CA GLY A 171 4.20 -14.66 -1.96
C GLY A 171 4.74 -13.51 -1.10
N MET A 172 3.85 -12.72 -0.49
CA MET A 172 4.24 -11.67 0.47
C MET A 172 4.92 -12.28 1.71
N LEU A 173 4.32 -13.31 2.30
CA LEU A 173 4.88 -14.01 3.45
C LEU A 173 6.24 -14.65 3.17
N ALA A 174 6.40 -15.24 1.99
CA ALA A 174 7.66 -15.83 1.55
C ALA A 174 8.75 -14.74 1.43
N SER A 175 8.42 -13.57 0.87
CA SER A 175 9.33 -12.43 0.79
C SER A 175 9.74 -11.94 2.18
N VAL A 176 8.75 -11.65 3.03
CA VAL A 176 8.98 -11.16 4.40
C VAL A 176 9.73 -12.19 5.24
N GLY A 177 9.32 -13.45 5.21
CA GLY A 177 9.98 -14.52 5.98
C GLY A 177 11.42 -14.76 5.54
N LEU A 178 11.68 -14.74 4.23
CA LEU A 178 13.05 -14.87 3.71
C LEU A 178 13.91 -13.66 4.11
N ASN A 179 13.35 -12.45 4.08
CA ASN A 179 14.07 -11.25 4.49
C ASN A 179 14.43 -11.28 5.99
N ILE A 180 13.51 -11.68 6.87
CA ILE A 180 13.76 -11.86 8.32
C ILE A 180 14.91 -12.85 8.58
N ILE A 181 15.05 -13.89 7.74
CA ILE A 181 16.15 -14.86 7.85
C ILE A 181 17.45 -14.30 7.28
N LEU A 182 17.38 -13.62 6.14
CA LEU A 182 18.56 -13.13 5.44
C LEU A 182 19.20 -11.91 6.12
N ASP A 183 18.40 -11.02 6.70
CA ASP A 183 18.92 -9.80 7.32
C ASP A 183 19.97 -10.09 8.40
N PRO A 184 19.73 -10.90 9.44
CA PRO A 184 20.76 -11.20 10.43
C PRO A 184 21.96 -11.94 9.84
N ILE A 185 21.76 -12.81 8.85
CA ILE A 185 22.85 -13.55 8.20
C ILE A 185 23.76 -12.60 7.42
N LEU A 186 23.18 -11.70 6.63
CA LEU A 186 23.93 -10.78 5.76
C LEU A 186 24.50 -9.60 6.55
N ILE A 187 23.75 -9.08 7.51
CA ILE A 187 24.19 -7.94 8.33
C ILE A 187 25.29 -8.35 9.28
N PHE A 188 25.08 -9.40 10.07
CA PHE A 188 25.99 -9.80 11.17
C PHE A 188 26.90 -10.97 10.76
N GLY A 189 26.37 -11.99 10.03
CA GLY A 189 27.15 -13.17 9.67
C GLY A 189 28.23 -12.90 8.62
N PHE A 190 27.92 -12.07 7.62
CA PHE A 190 28.84 -11.67 6.57
C PHE A 190 29.43 -10.26 6.78
N ASP A 191 29.06 -9.56 7.86
CA ASP A 191 29.52 -8.19 8.20
C ASP A 191 29.29 -7.16 7.07
N LEU A 192 28.18 -7.34 6.33
CA LEU A 192 27.82 -6.47 5.21
C LEU A 192 27.07 -5.21 5.66
N ASN A 193 26.72 -5.10 6.94
CA ASN A 193 26.10 -3.92 7.54
C ASN A 193 24.85 -3.45 6.75
N VAL A 194 24.76 -2.16 6.37
CA VAL A 194 23.63 -1.61 5.60
C VAL A 194 23.46 -2.25 4.22
N VAL A 195 24.55 -2.68 3.59
CA VAL A 195 24.50 -3.39 2.29
C VAL A 195 23.86 -4.76 2.46
N GLY A 196 24.10 -5.43 3.59
CA GLY A 196 23.46 -6.70 3.95
C GLY A 196 21.95 -6.59 4.03
N ALA A 197 21.41 -5.55 4.69
CA ALA A 197 19.97 -5.28 4.75
C ALA A 197 19.37 -5.01 3.35
N ALA A 198 20.06 -4.23 2.51
CA ALA A 198 19.63 -4.00 1.13
C ALA A 198 19.61 -5.27 0.28
N LEU A 199 20.63 -6.13 0.42
CA LEU A 199 20.72 -7.42 -0.27
C LEU A 199 19.64 -8.39 0.24
N GLY A 200 19.38 -8.45 1.54
CA GLY A 200 18.30 -9.25 2.12
C GLY A 200 16.96 -8.92 1.48
N THR A 201 16.63 -7.63 1.39
CA THR A 201 15.42 -7.14 0.71
C THR A 201 15.43 -7.47 -0.79
N ALA A 202 16.54 -7.27 -1.49
CA ALA A 202 16.67 -7.55 -2.92
C ALA A 202 16.45 -9.05 -3.21
N ILE A 203 17.16 -9.93 -2.52
CA ILE A 203 17.07 -11.39 -2.71
C ILE A 203 15.65 -11.88 -2.40
N SER A 204 15.01 -11.36 -1.35
CA SER A 204 13.66 -11.74 -0.96
C SER A 204 12.63 -11.36 -2.04
N ASN A 205 12.74 -10.17 -2.63
CA ASN A 205 11.87 -9.75 -3.73
C ASN A 205 12.13 -10.56 -5.02
N VAL A 206 13.39 -10.91 -5.32
CA VAL A 206 13.72 -11.81 -6.45
C VAL A 206 13.07 -13.18 -6.25
N ALA A 207 13.22 -13.77 -5.06
CA ALA A 207 12.64 -15.07 -4.74
C ALA A 207 11.11 -15.07 -4.85
N ALA A 208 10.47 -14.03 -4.33
CA ALA A 208 9.01 -13.88 -4.42
C ALA A 208 8.55 -13.64 -5.87
N ALA A 209 9.26 -12.83 -6.65
CA ALA A 209 8.95 -12.65 -8.07
C ALA A 209 9.07 -13.98 -8.86
N LEU A 210 10.10 -14.76 -8.59
CA LEU A 210 10.28 -16.10 -9.18
C LEU A 210 9.16 -17.06 -8.75
N PHE A 211 8.77 -17.04 -7.49
CA PHE A 211 7.62 -17.83 -6.99
C PHE A 211 6.35 -17.52 -7.78
N PHE A 212 6.01 -16.25 -7.99
CA PHE A 212 4.84 -15.86 -8.77
C PHE A 212 4.96 -16.27 -10.24
N ILE A 213 6.14 -16.08 -10.88
CA ILE A 213 6.37 -16.49 -12.27
C ILE A 213 6.12 -17.99 -12.42
N ILE A 214 6.71 -18.82 -11.54
CA ILE A 214 6.53 -20.28 -11.56
C ILE A 214 5.07 -20.65 -11.35
N TYR A 215 4.40 -19.98 -10.42
CA TYR A 215 2.97 -20.20 -10.18
C TYR A 215 2.13 -19.90 -11.43
N PHE A 216 2.33 -18.75 -12.07
CA PHE A 216 1.57 -18.38 -13.26
C PHE A 216 1.84 -19.30 -14.45
N MET A 217 3.10 -19.69 -14.67
CA MET A 217 3.45 -20.63 -15.73
C MET A 217 2.79 -22.01 -15.58
N LYS A 218 2.61 -22.47 -14.33
CA LYS A 218 2.05 -23.80 -14.06
C LYS A 218 0.53 -23.81 -13.87
N ASN A 219 -0.05 -22.71 -13.40
CA ASN A 219 -1.42 -22.71 -12.86
C ASN A 219 -2.34 -21.68 -13.51
N SER A 220 -1.89 -20.85 -14.44
CA SER A 220 -2.71 -19.80 -15.03
C SER A 220 -2.80 -19.90 -16.54
N ASP A 221 -4.05 -19.93 -17.06
CA ASP A 221 -4.32 -19.81 -18.49
C ASP A 221 -4.66 -18.37 -18.91
N VAL A 222 -4.70 -17.44 -17.97
CA VAL A 222 -5.16 -16.05 -18.18
C VAL A 222 -4.08 -15.01 -17.96
N VAL A 223 -3.02 -15.35 -17.21
CA VAL A 223 -1.78 -14.57 -17.08
C VAL A 223 -0.69 -15.25 -17.89
N SER A 224 0.02 -14.49 -18.74
CA SER A 224 1.09 -15.02 -19.58
C SER A 224 2.39 -14.28 -19.33
N VAL A 225 3.48 -15.03 -19.26
CA VAL A 225 4.86 -14.51 -19.21
C VAL A 225 5.55 -14.58 -20.57
N ASN A 226 4.81 -14.85 -21.66
CA ASN A 226 5.38 -14.98 -22.99
C ASN A 226 5.65 -13.61 -23.62
N ILE A 227 6.93 -13.27 -23.84
CA ILE A 227 7.35 -11.99 -24.41
C ILE A 227 6.73 -11.69 -25.79
N LYS A 228 6.42 -12.74 -26.58
CA LYS A 228 5.80 -12.57 -27.89
C LYS A 228 4.42 -11.92 -27.82
N LEU A 229 3.74 -11.99 -26.66
CA LEU A 229 2.46 -11.37 -26.38
C LEU A 229 2.59 -9.94 -25.81
N ALA A 230 3.78 -9.48 -25.49
CA ALA A 230 4.04 -8.14 -24.93
C ALA A 230 3.97 -7.04 -26.00
N LYS A 231 2.90 -7.06 -26.84
CA LYS A 231 2.71 -6.08 -27.90
C LYS A 231 1.84 -4.94 -27.41
N PRO A 232 2.33 -3.67 -27.41
CA PRO A 232 1.53 -2.52 -26.98
C PRO A 232 0.38 -2.27 -27.95
N ASN A 233 -0.80 -2.00 -27.38
CA ASN A 233 -1.97 -1.51 -28.09
C ASN A 233 -2.45 -0.25 -27.37
N LYS A 234 -2.85 0.78 -28.15
CA LYS A 234 -3.28 2.09 -27.62
C LYS A 234 -4.41 1.98 -26.60
N GLU A 235 -5.40 1.11 -26.84
CA GLU A 235 -6.48 0.87 -25.90
C GLU A 235 -5.97 0.28 -24.57
N MET A 236 -5.12 -0.74 -24.65
CA MET A 236 -4.54 -1.40 -23.48
C MET A 236 -3.68 -0.43 -22.67
N LEU A 237 -2.83 0.36 -23.32
CA LEU A 237 -2.04 1.40 -22.66
C LEU A 237 -2.94 2.40 -21.93
N SER A 238 -3.99 2.88 -22.61
CA SER A 238 -4.95 3.80 -22.00
C SER A 238 -5.62 3.19 -20.78
N GLU A 239 -6.06 1.91 -20.85
CA GLU A 239 -6.73 1.23 -19.74
C GLU A 239 -5.80 1.00 -18.55
N ILE A 240 -4.52 0.66 -18.78
CA ILE A 240 -3.52 0.45 -17.73
C ILE A 240 -3.17 1.78 -17.06
N PHE A 241 -2.77 2.78 -17.86
CA PHE A 241 -2.22 4.01 -17.30
C PHE A 241 -3.29 4.94 -16.70
N LYS A 242 -4.53 4.92 -17.17
CA LYS A 242 -5.61 5.70 -16.55
C LYS A 242 -5.90 5.33 -15.08
N ILE A 243 -5.56 4.09 -14.68
CA ILE A 243 -5.69 3.62 -13.29
C ILE A 243 -4.33 3.52 -12.61
N GLY A 244 -3.30 3.11 -13.33
CA GLY A 244 -1.95 2.96 -12.78
C GLY A 244 -1.32 4.29 -12.35
N ILE A 245 -1.49 5.36 -13.13
CA ILE A 245 -0.97 6.69 -12.77
C ILE A 245 -1.59 7.21 -11.47
N PRO A 246 -2.92 7.20 -11.26
CA PRO A 246 -3.51 7.52 -9.97
C PRO A 246 -2.98 6.68 -8.81
N ALA A 247 -2.81 5.37 -8.99
CA ALA A 247 -2.29 4.48 -7.95
C ALA A 247 -0.83 4.82 -7.59
N PHE A 248 0.01 5.10 -8.58
CA PHE A 248 1.37 5.58 -8.36
C PHE A 248 1.41 6.93 -7.63
N LEU A 249 0.60 7.88 -8.09
CA LEU A 249 0.51 9.22 -7.51
C LEU A 249 0.06 9.16 -6.04
N MET A 250 -0.93 8.32 -5.74
CA MET A 250 -1.42 8.11 -4.37
C MET A 250 -0.29 7.61 -3.45
N SER A 251 0.51 6.65 -3.90
CA SER A 251 1.63 6.11 -3.10
C SER A 251 2.66 7.18 -2.73
N ILE A 252 2.98 8.08 -3.66
CA ILE A 252 3.93 9.19 -3.42
C ILE A 252 3.33 10.23 -2.48
N LEU A 253 2.10 10.66 -2.75
CA LEU A 253 1.44 11.71 -1.98
C LEU A 253 1.20 11.29 -0.52
N MET A 254 0.86 10.05 -0.26
CA MET A 254 0.70 9.53 1.11
C MET A 254 2.02 9.62 1.90
N GLY A 255 3.15 9.26 1.29
CA GLY A 255 4.47 9.42 1.92
C GLY A 255 4.79 10.88 2.24
N PHE A 256 4.52 11.78 1.29
CA PHE A 256 4.75 13.22 1.48
C PHE A 256 3.87 13.82 2.59
N THR A 257 2.62 13.41 2.67
CA THR A 257 1.68 13.84 3.71
C THR A 257 2.16 13.49 5.11
N GLY A 258 2.70 12.30 5.30
CA GLY A 258 3.29 11.89 6.58
C GLY A 258 4.45 12.77 7.01
N LEU A 259 5.31 13.19 6.07
CA LEU A 259 6.41 14.13 6.33
C LEU A 259 5.89 15.50 6.77
N VAL A 260 4.90 16.06 6.05
CA VAL A 260 4.31 17.36 6.38
C VAL A 260 3.68 17.33 7.77
N LEU A 261 2.90 16.32 8.09
CA LEU A 261 2.28 16.16 9.41
C LEU A 261 3.32 16.11 10.53
N ASN A 262 4.40 15.35 10.34
CA ASN A 262 5.50 15.30 11.32
C ASN A 262 6.18 16.65 11.52
N LEU A 263 6.34 17.47 10.47
CA LEU A 263 6.88 18.83 10.59
C LEU A 263 5.97 19.74 11.44
N PHE A 264 4.65 19.66 11.27
CA PHE A 264 3.71 20.39 12.11
C PHE A 264 3.77 19.96 13.57
N LEU A 265 3.83 18.65 13.83
CA LEU A 265 3.94 18.12 15.20
C LEU A 265 5.28 18.51 15.86
N ALA A 266 6.37 18.51 15.08
CA ALA A 266 7.70 18.90 15.56
C ALA A 266 7.75 20.37 16.04
N HIS A 267 6.95 21.26 15.43
CA HIS A 267 6.80 22.64 15.89
C HIS A 267 6.28 22.76 17.33
N TYR A 268 5.48 21.77 17.79
CA TYR A 268 4.94 21.71 19.15
C TYR A 268 5.82 20.89 20.12
N GLY A 269 6.99 20.42 19.65
CA GLY A 269 7.99 19.74 20.45
C GLY A 269 7.76 18.23 20.62
N ASN A 270 8.66 17.62 21.39
CA ASN A 270 8.70 16.17 21.58
C ASN A 270 7.43 15.60 22.22
N PHE A 271 6.75 16.38 23.03
CA PHE A 271 5.47 16.00 23.64
C PHE A 271 4.41 15.66 22.59
N ALA A 272 4.23 16.52 21.56
CA ALA A 272 3.26 16.32 20.50
C ALA A 272 3.63 15.13 19.62
N ILE A 273 4.91 14.97 19.28
CA ILE A 273 5.42 13.84 18.48
C ILE A 273 5.21 12.53 19.23
N ALA A 274 5.54 12.46 20.52
CA ALA A 274 5.36 11.26 21.33
C ALA A 274 3.88 10.87 21.45
N SER A 275 3.02 11.86 21.77
CA SER A 275 1.57 11.63 21.90
C SER A 275 0.94 11.15 20.61
N TYR A 276 1.28 11.75 19.46
CA TYR A 276 0.82 11.31 18.14
C TYR A 276 1.36 9.92 17.80
N GLY A 277 2.65 9.67 18.02
CA GLY A 277 3.31 8.42 17.69
C GLY A 277 2.68 7.21 18.40
N ILE A 278 2.31 7.35 19.69
CA ILE A 278 1.60 6.30 20.43
C ILE A 278 0.22 6.07 19.84
N SER A 279 -0.54 7.14 19.62
CA SER A 279 -1.91 7.06 19.07
C SER A 279 -1.92 6.45 17.68
N PHE A 280 -0.99 6.87 16.81
CA PHE A 280 -0.86 6.38 15.44
C PHE A 280 -0.61 4.86 15.40
N ARG A 281 0.25 4.33 16.26
CA ARG A 281 0.49 2.88 16.36
C ARG A 281 -0.77 2.09 16.71
N LEU A 282 -1.62 2.64 17.59
CA LEU A 282 -2.87 1.98 18.00
C LEU A 282 -3.93 2.04 16.88
N VAL A 283 -4.02 3.15 16.15
CA VAL A 283 -4.97 3.32 15.04
C VAL A 283 -4.55 2.51 13.80
N GLN A 284 -3.26 2.32 13.59
CA GLN A 284 -2.73 1.61 12.44
C GLN A 284 -3.29 0.19 12.30
N PHE A 285 -3.52 -0.53 13.40
CA PHE A 285 -4.07 -1.88 13.36
C PHE A 285 -5.44 -1.98 12.67
N PRO A 286 -6.49 -1.29 13.16
CA PRO A 286 -7.79 -1.32 12.50
C PRO A 286 -7.77 -0.67 11.11
N GLU A 287 -6.94 0.33 10.87
CA GLU A 287 -6.78 0.96 9.56
C GLU A 287 -6.27 -0.04 8.52
N LEU A 288 -5.26 -0.84 8.83
CA LEU A 288 -4.72 -1.88 7.95
C LEU A 288 -5.70 -3.02 7.72
N ILE A 289 -6.52 -3.37 8.71
CA ILE A 289 -7.60 -4.34 8.53
C ILE A 289 -8.60 -3.81 7.50
N ILE A 290 -9.03 -2.56 7.61
CA ILE A 290 -9.97 -1.93 6.67
C ILE A 290 -9.33 -1.77 5.29
N MET A 291 -8.06 -1.36 5.21
CA MET A 291 -7.33 -1.27 3.96
C MET A 291 -7.25 -2.62 3.26
N GLY A 292 -6.85 -3.68 3.97
CA GLY A 292 -6.80 -5.05 3.44
C GLY A 292 -8.19 -5.57 3.00
N LEU A 293 -9.25 -5.22 3.75
CA LEU A 293 -10.64 -5.49 3.37
C LEU A 293 -10.99 -4.82 2.04
N CYS A 294 -10.72 -3.53 1.90
CA CYS A 294 -11.05 -2.74 0.71
C CYS A 294 -10.23 -3.16 -0.51
N GLU A 295 -8.92 -3.32 -0.36
CA GLU A 295 -8.05 -3.76 -1.46
C GLU A 295 -8.35 -5.18 -1.92
N GLY A 296 -8.66 -6.07 -0.98
CA GLY A 296 -9.00 -7.47 -1.28
C GLY A 296 -10.21 -7.59 -2.19
N VAL A 297 -11.23 -6.76 -2.02
CA VAL A 297 -12.45 -6.82 -2.83
C VAL A 297 -12.35 -6.15 -4.20
N VAL A 298 -11.32 -5.37 -4.49
CA VAL A 298 -11.16 -4.67 -5.77
C VAL A 298 -11.29 -5.61 -6.97
N PRO A 299 -10.63 -6.79 -7.02
CA PRO A 299 -10.80 -7.74 -8.12
C PRO A 299 -12.23 -8.29 -8.23
N LEU A 300 -12.88 -8.53 -7.09
CA LEU A 300 -14.26 -9.02 -7.05
C LEU A 300 -15.25 -7.97 -7.60
N ILE A 301 -15.04 -6.70 -7.26
CA ILE A 301 -15.80 -5.56 -7.81
C ILE A 301 -15.53 -5.43 -9.32
N ALA A 302 -14.26 -5.47 -9.74
CA ALA A 302 -13.87 -5.32 -11.14
C ALA A 302 -14.46 -6.41 -12.03
N TYR A 303 -14.40 -7.67 -11.59
CA TYR A 303 -15.02 -8.81 -12.28
C TYR A 303 -16.53 -8.60 -12.43
N ASN A 304 -17.22 -8.34 -11.31
CA ASN A 304 -18.68 -8.25 -11.30
C ASN A 304 -19.21 -6.95 -11.93
N PHE A 305 -18.39 -5.93 -12.09
CA PHE A 305 -18.73 -4.75 -12.89
C PHE A 305 -19.08 -5.12 -14.33
N MET A 306 -18.38 -6.10 -14.91
CA MET A 306 -18.62 -6.60 -16.25
C MET A 306 -19.63 -7.78 -16.28
N ALA A 307 -19.55 -8.69 -15.29
CA ALA A 307 -20.33 -9.93 -15.29
C ALA A 307 -21.71 -9.78 -14.64
N ASN A 308 -21.81 -9.09 -13.48
CA ASN A 308 -23.05 -8.99 -12.70
C ASN A 308 -23.07 -7.75 -11.79
N LYS A 309 -23.62 -6.65 -12.29
CA LYS A 309 -23.72 -5.39 -11.55
C LYS A 309 -24.54 -5.50 -10.24
N GLY A 310 -25.51 -6.42 -10.17
CA GLY A 310 -26.27 -6.68 -8.95
C GLY A 310 -25.38 -7.21 -7.85
N ARG A 311 -24.61 -8.28 -8.15
CA ARG A 311 -23.63 -8.87 -7.22
C ARG A 311 -22.54 -7.86 -6.80
N MET A 312 -22.08 -7.02 -7.72
CA MET A 312 -21.15 -5.92 -7.39
C MET A 312 -21.71 -5.02 -6.30
N LYS A 313 -22.98 -4.59 -6.41
CA LYS A 313 -23.64 -3.74 -5.40
C LYS A 313 -23.77 -4.45 -4.06
N ASP A 314 -24.05 -5.74 -4.06
CA ASP A 314 -24.15 -6.52 -2.82
C ASP A 314 -22.81 -6.69 -2.13
N VAL A 315 -21.71 -6.85 -2.90
CA VAL A 315 -20.34 -6.84 -2.37
C VAL A 315 -20.02 -5.49 -1.72
N ILE A 316 -20.30 -4.37 -2.40
CA ILE A 316 -20.05 -3.03 -1.87
C ILE A 316 -20.83 -2.82 -0.56
N LYS A 317 -22.11 -3.22 -0.50
CA LYS A 317 -22.91 -3.14 0.73
C LYS A 317 -22.31 -3.97 1.87
N ALA A 318 -21.88 -5.20 1.58
CA ALA A 318 -21.25 -6.08 2.57
C ALA A 318 -19.96 -5.48 3.13
N VAL A 319 -19.13 -4.84 2.28
CA VAL A 319 -17.92 -4.14 2.72
C VAL A 319 -18.25 -2.94 3.60
N ILE A 320 -19.21 -2.09 3.20
CA ILE A 320 -19.64 -0.93 4.02
C ILE A 320 -20.14 -1.39 5.40
N MET A 321 -20.93 -2.46 5.44
CA MET A 321 -21.40 -3.03 6.72
C MET A 321 -20.23 -3.54 7.56
N SER A 322 -19.25 -4.22 6.95
CA SER A 322 -18.06 -4.72 7.64
C SER A 322 -17.19 -3.60 8.20
N ILE A 323 -16.98 -2.52 7.42
CA ILE A 323 -16.27 -1.31 7.89
C ILE A 323 -17.03 -0.70 9.08
N GLY A 324 -18.36 -0.60 9.01
CA GLY A 324 -19.20 -0.09 10.10
C GLY A 324 -19.07 -0.93 11.38
N VAL A 325 -19.07 -2.26 11.25
CA VAL A 325 -18.88 -3.16 12.41
C VAL A 325 -17.48 -2.99 13.02
N ILE A 326 -16.43 -2.98 12.22
CA ILE A 326 -15.05 -2.76 12.67
C ILE A 326 -14.95 -1.41 13.40
N PHE A 327 -15.49 -0.35 12.78
CA PHE A 327 -15.52 0.99 13.38
C PHE A 327 -16.21 1.01 14.76
N VAL A 328 -17.41 0.45 14.88
CA VAL A 328 -18.15 0.43 16.14
C VAL A 328 -17.39 -0.34 17.22
N VAL A 329 -16.84 -1.51 16.90
CA VAL A 329 -16.03 -2.30 17.84
C VAL A 329 -14.79 -1.52 18.31
N CYS A 330 -14.07 -0.88 17.38
CA CYS A 330 -12.88 -0.09 17.72
C CYS A 330 -13.27 1.17 18.55
N MET A 331 -14.35 1.84 18.23
CA MET A 331 -14.82 3.00 19.01
C MET A 331 -15.17 2.58 20.44
N ILE A 332 -15.92 1.50 20.63
CA ILE A 332 -16.22 0.97 21.97
C ILE A 332 -14.93 0.67 22.73
N ALA A 333 -13.95 -0.01 22.09
CA ALA A 333 -12.67 -0.32 22.70
C ALA A 333 -11.91 0.94 23.13
N VAL A 334 -11.83 1.95 22.26
CA VAL A 334 -11.11 3.21 22.55
C VAL A 334 -11.81 4.01 23.67
N PHE A 335 -13.13 4.04 23.71
CA PHE A 335 -13.86 4.78 24.76
C PHE A 335 -13.81 4.06 26.12
N THR A 336 -13.73 2.72 26.14
CA THR A 336 -13.71 1.93 27.39
C THR A 336 -12.31 1.74 27.95
N ILE A 337 -11.35 1.36 27.10
CA ILE A 337 -9.99 0.99 27.53
C ILE A 337 -8.88 1.83 26.89
N GLY A 338 -9.18 2.82 26.06
CA GLY A 338 -8.20 3.61 25.30
C GLY A 338 -7.15 4.29 26.20
N HIS A 339 -7.53 4.81 27.35
CA HIS A 339 -6.60 5.38 28.34
C HIS A 339 -5.59 4.32 28.86
N HIS A 340 -6.07 3.12 29.14
CA HIS A 340 -5.18 2.02 29.56
C HIS A 340 -4.29 1.55 28.43
N MET A 341 -4.82 1.46 27.19
CA MET A 341 -4.01 1.09 26.02
C MET A 341 -2.83 2.05 25.80
N VAL A 342 -3.08 3.35 25.92
CA VAL A 342 -2.02 4.38 25.83
C VAL A 342 -1.05 4.28 27.01
N GLY A 343 -1.58 4.05 28.23
CA GLY A 343 -0.78 3.88 29.45
C GLY A 343 0.22 2.72 29.44
N LEU A 344 0.04 1.73 28.52
CA LEU A 344 1.05 0.67 28.32
C LEU A 344 2.34 1.17 27.67
N PHE A 345 2.32 2.33 27.00
CA PHE A 345 3.48 2.88 26.29
C PHE A 345 4.23 3.93 27.08
N THR A 346 3.57 4.60 28.04
CA THR A 346 4.19 5.67 28.84
C THR A 346 3.48 5.83 30.17
N THR A 347 4.25 6.24 31.19
CA THR A 347 3.74 6.62 32.51
C THR A 347 3.54 8.13 32.67
N ASP A 348 3.95 8.96 31.70
CA ASP A 348 3.73 10.39 31.71
C ASP A 348 2.25 10.71 31.48
N GLN A 349 1.59 11.20 32.54
CA GLN A 349 0.16 11.45 32.54
C GLN A 349 -0.27 12.47 31.47
N ALA A 350 0.56 13.49 31.21
CA ALA A 350 0.25 14.50 30.21
C ALA A 350 0.28 13.91 28.79
N ILE A 351 1.26 13.00 28.50
CA ILE A 351 1.33 12.28 27.23
C ILE A 351 0.14 11.32 27.10
N VAL A 352 -0.24 10.61 28.20
CA VAL A 352 -1.37 9.69 28.20
C VAL A 352 -2.68 10.41 27.86
N GLU A 353 -2.93 11.57 28.46
CA GLU A 353 -4.16 12.36 28.20
C GLU A 353 -4.20 12.85 26.75
N MET A 354 -3.12 13.45 26.27
CA MET A 354 -3.05 13.96 24.89
C MET A 354 -3.13 12.83 23.87
N ALA A 355 -2.39 11.74 24.06
CA ALA A 355 -2.44 10.59 23.15
C ALA A 355 -3.81 9.92 23.15
N THR A 356 -4.49 9.85 24.30
CA THR A 356 -5.88 9.34 24.36
C THR A 356 -6.84 10.25 23.60
N PHE A 357 -6.67 11.56 23.67
CA PHE A 357 -7.47 12.51 22.88
C PHE A 357 -7.21 12.33 21.37
N ILE A 358 -5.95 12.26 20.95
CA ILE A 358 -5.56 12.01 19.55
C ILE A 358 -6.15 10.67 19.08
N LEU A 359 -6.04 9.62 19.89
CA LEU A 359 -6.57 8.29 19.59
C LEU A 359 -8.09 8.33 19.33
N LYS A 360 -8.84 9.06 20.14
CA LYS A 360 -10.30 9.20 19.94
C LYS A 360 -10.64 9.92 18.64
N VAL A 361 -9.94 11.01 18.32
CA VAL A 361 -10.17 11.79 17.10
C VAL A 361 -9.80 10.98 15.85
N THR A 362 -8.64 10.34 15.85
CA THR A 362 -8.19 9.52 14.72
C THR A 362 -9.03 8.25 14.55
N MET A 363 -9.47 7.64 15.64
CA MET A 363 -10.38 6.49 15.55
C MET A 363 -11.75 6.91 15.00
N ALA A 364 -12.23 8.13 15.30
CA ALA A 364 -13.47 8.64 14.70
C ALA A 364 -13.37 8.82 13.18
N SER A 365 -12.18 9.08 12.63
CA SER A 365 -11.96 9.16 11.18
C SER A 365 -11.93 7.81 10.47
N LEU A 366 -11.79 6.70 11.20
CA LEU A 366 -11.61 5.36 10.64
C LEU A 366 -12.75 4.93 9.69
N LEU A 367 -14.00 5.27 10.02
CA LEU A 367 -15.16 4.99 9.17
C LEU A 367 -15.05 5.73 7.83
N LEU A 368 -14.69 7.01 7.88
CA LEU A 368 -14.59 7.90 6.72
C LEU A 368 -13.41 7.49 5.82
N ASN A 369 -12.28 7.18 6.43
CA ASN A 369 -11.11 6.63 5.77
C ASN A 369 -11.44 5.32 5.03
N GLY A 370 -12.13 4.37 5.70
CA GLY A 370 -12.58 3.12 5.08
C GLY A 370 -13.53 3.34 3.90
N ILE A 371 -14.46 4.29 3.99
CA ILE A 371 -15.33 4.69 2.87
C ILE A 371 -14.50 5.26 1.72
N GLY A 372 -13.52 6.11 2.02
CA GLY A 372 -12.58 6.67 1.06
C GLY A 372 -11.82 5.58 0.30
N PHE A 373 -11.22 4.62 1.01
CA PHE A 373 -10.52 3.47 0.41
C PHE A 373 -11.44 2.62 -0.45
N LEU A 374 -12.63 2.28 0.02
CA LEU A 374 -13.58 1.47 -0.73
C LEU A 374 -13.98 2.13 -2.06
N PHE A 375 -14.33 3.42 -2.03
CA PHE A 375 -14.76 4.11 -3.25
C PHE A 375 -13.60 4.38 -4.20
N THR A 376 -12.39 4.63 -3.70
CA THR A 376 -11.20 4.70 -4.54
C THR A 376 -10.95 3.36 -5.22
N GLY A 377 -10.98 2.26 -4.48
CA GLY A 377 -10.88 0.91 -5.02
C GLY A 377 -11.98 0.60 -6.05
N MET A 378 -13.22 1.05 -5.82
CA MET A 378 -14.33 0.92 -6.76
C MET A 378 -14.09 1.69 -8.05
N LEU A 379 -13.60 2.93 -7.99
CA LEU A 379 -13.27 3.75 -9.15
C LEU A 379 -12.14 3.10 -9.98
N GLN A 380 -11.15 2.53 -9.32
CA GLN A 380 -10.08 1.75 -9.96
C GLN A 380 -10.63 0.49 -10.61
N ALA A 381 -11.45 -0.28 -9.88
CA ALA A 381 -12.08 -1.52 -10.34
C ALA A 381 -12.95 -1.30 -11.60
N THR A 382 -13.72 -0.22 -11.63
CA THR A 382 -14.61 0.12 -12.75
C THR A 382 -13.90 0.83 -13.91
N GLY A 383 -12.61 1.12 -13.77
CA GLY A 383 -11.80 1.78 -14.81
C GLY A 383 -12.10 3.28 -14.96
N GLN A 384 -12.63 3.91 -13.93
CA GLN A 384 -12.96 5.35 -13.94
C GLN A 384 -11.73 6.20 -13.57
N GLY A 385 -10.80 6.34 -14.53
CA GLY A 385 -9.50 6.97 -14.32
C GLY A 385 -9.56 8.40 -13.79
N ARG A 386 -10.50 9.25 -14.29
CA ARG A 386 -10.67 10.62 -13.79
C ARG A 386 -11.05 10.65 -12.31
N GLY A 387 -12.02 9.83 -11.93
CA GLY A 387 -12.43 9.71 -10.53
C GLY A 387 -11.30 9.18 -9.65
N ALA A 388 -10.59 8.15 -10.09
CA ALA A 388 -9.44 7.60 -9.39
C ALA A 388 -8.31 8.63 -9.21
N THR A 389 -8.05 9.49 -10.22
CA THR A 389 -7.03 10.56 -10.12
C THR A 389 -7.44 11.62 -9.10
N ILE A 390 -8.69 12.08 -9.13
CA ILE A 390 -9.18 13.06 -8.16
C ILE A 390 -9.07 12.49 -6.74
N MET A 391 -9.47 11.24 -6.53
CA MET A 391 -9.37 10.58 -5.23
C MET A 391 -7.92 10.41 -4.77
N ALA A 392 -7.01 10.04 -5.67
CA ALA A 392 -5.58 9.93 -5.34
C ALA A 392 -4.99 11.26 -4.86
N ILE A 393 -5.35 12.37 -5.53
CA ILE A 393 -4.92 13.72 -5.13
C ILE A 393 -5.56 14.12 -3.79
N LEU A 394 -6.85 13.88 -3.62
CA LEU A 394 -7.54 14.23 -2.38
C LEU A 394 -7.00 13.45 -1.19
N GLN A 395 -6.93 12.13 -1.26
CA GLN A 395 -6.41 11.29 -0.17
C GLN A 395 -4.95 11.59 0.15
N GLY A 396 -4.16 11.91 -0.89
CA GLY A 396 -2.74 12.18 -0.71
C GLY A 396 -2.38 13.63 -0.37
N ALA A 397 -3.25 14.61 -0.57
CA ALA A 397 -2.86 16.02 -0.44
C ALA A 397 -3.86 16.93 0.32
N ILE A 398 -5.12 16.53 0.47
CA ILE A 398 -6.16 17.39 1.08
C ILE A 398 -5.83 17.77 2.52
N ILE A 399 -5.13 16.90 3.26
CA ILE A 399 -4.75 17.17 4.64
C ILE A 399 -3.80 18.38 4.74
N ILE A 400 -2.98 18.65 3.72
CA ILE A 400 -1.99 19.74 3.76
C ILE A 400 -2.66 21.11 3.94
N PRO A 401 -3.58 21.56 3.05
CA PRO A 401 -4.27 22.84 3.27
C PRO A 401 -5.11 22.84 4.55
N VAL A 402 -5.72 21.72 4.91
CA VAL A 402 -6.49 21.61 6.17
C VAL A 402 -5.57 21.79 7.38
N LEU A 403 -4.37 21.21 7.39
CA LEU A 403 -3.35 21.39 8.44
C LEU A 403 -2.97 22.88 8.59
N PHE A 404 -2.69 23.57 7.49
CA PHE A 404 -2.33 24.99 7.55
C PHE A 404 -3.45 25.84 8.15
N ILE A 405 -4.69 25.64 7.69
CA ILE A 405 -5.86 26.41 8.16
C ILE A 405 -6.14 26.10 9.64
N MET A 406 -6.23 24.81 9.98
CA MET A 406 -6.59 24.39 11.33
C MET A 406 -5.49 24.72 12.35
N ASN A 407 -4.22 24.59 11.96
CA ASN A 407 -3.10 25.01 12.80
C ASN A 407 -3.12 26.53 13.08
N ALA A 408 -3.42 27.35 12.07
CA ALA A 408 -3.50 28.80 12.22
C ALA A 408 -4.66 29.23 13.13
N LEU A 409 -5.79 28.50 13.13
CA LEU A 409 -6.98 28.83 13.90
C LEU A 409 -6.92 28.27 15.35
N PHE A 410 -6.41 27.07 15.54
CA PHE A 410 -6.57 26.30 16.77
C PHE A 410 -5.27 25.67 17.31
N GLY A 411 -4.11 25.99 16.71
CA GLY A 411 -2.83 25.45 17.14
C GLY A 411 -2.77 23.91 17.09
N LEU A 412 -2.13 23.29 18.08
CA LEU A 412 -1.98 21.82 18.16
C LEU A 412 -3.32 21.07 18.09
N THR A 413 -4.33 21.56 18.77
CA THR A 413 -5.69 20.97 18.71
C THR A 413 -6.23 20.99 17.28
N GLY A 414 -5.95 22.07 16.52
CA GLY A 414 -6.29 22.17 15.11
C GLY A 414 -5.55 21.15 14.26
N VAL A 415 -4.26 20.93 14.51
CA VAL A 415 -3.48 19.88 13.82
C VAL A 415 -4.12 18.49 14.04
N ILE A 416 -4.57 18.19 15.25
CA ILE A 416 -5.22 16.91 15.56
C ILE A 416 -6.57 16.78 14.83
N TRP A 417 -7.42 17.80 14.91
CA TRP A 417 -8.72 17.79 14.22
C TRP A 417 -8.62 17.77 12.70
N SER A 418 -7.48 18.25 12.13
CA SER A 418 -7.25 18.21 10.70
C SER A 418 -7.27 16.79 10.14
N LEU A 419 -6.89 15.78 10.92
CA LEU A 419 -6.94 14.35 10.53
C LEU A 419 -8.39 13.92 10.25
N LEU A 420 -9.32 14.23 11.16
CA LEU A 420 -10.73 13.89 10.97
C LEU A 420 -11.38 14.72 9.85
N ILE A 421 -11.07 16.01 9.76
CA ILE A 421 -11.64 16.90 8.76
C ILE A 421 -11.19 16.50 7.35
N ALA A 422 -9.91 16.18 7.16
CA ALA A 422 -9.38 15.74 5.87
C ALA A 422 -10.05 14.47 5.39
N GLU A 423 -10.19 13.45 6.26
CA GLU A 423 -10.89 12.21 5.93
C GLU A 423 -12.39 12.43 5.64
N SER A 424 -13.03 13.37 6.36
CA SER A 424 -14.42 13.75 6.10
C SER A 424 -14.58 14.35 4.69
N LEU A 425 -13.69 15.25 4.30
CA LEU A 425 -13.69 15.85 2.97
C LEU A 425 -13.42 14.81 1.87
N CYS A 426 -12.48 13.88 2.10
CA CYS A 426 -12.19 12.77 1.19
C CYS A 426 -13.42 11.86 1.01
N ALA A 427 -14.08 11.48 2.10
CA ALA A 427 -15.26 10.61 2.05
C ALA A 427 -16.44 11.29 1.33
N LEU A 428 -16.68 12.57 1.60
CA LEU A 428 -17.72 13.35 0.92
C LEU A 428 -17.43 13.47 -0.58
N ALA A 429 -16.19 13.77 -0.95
CA ALA A 429 -15.76 13.84 -2.34
C ALA A 429 -15.92 12.48 -3.04
N ALA A 430 -15.53 11.39 -2.40
CA ALA A 430 -15.68 10.04 -2.91
C ALA A 430 -17.16 9.70 -3.21
N MET A 431 -18.05 9.99 -2.26
CA MET A 431 -19.49 9.78 -2.43
C MET A 431 -20.05 10.63 -3.56
N LEU A 432 -19.65 11.89 -3.66
CA LEU A 432 -20.08 12.80 -4.72
C LEU A 432 -19.60 12.31 -6.10
N ILE A 433 -18.33 11.95 -6.24
CA ILE A 433 -17.76 11.44 -7.50
C ILE A 433 -18.51 10.19 -7.95
N VAL A 434 -18.73 9.25 -7.04
CA VAL A 434 -19.48 8.01 -7.34
C VAL A 434 -20.93 8.32 -7.74
N TYR A 435 -21.58 9.25 -7.05
CA TYR A 435 -22.94 9.69 -7.42
C TYR A 435 -22.99 10.30 -8.82
N LEU A 436 -22.06 11.22 -9.15
CA LEU A 436 -21.99 11.88 -10.47
C LEU A 436 -21.61 10.93 -11.61
N LEU A 437 -20.90 9.84 -11.30
CA LEU A 437 -20.46 8.84 -12.30
C LEU A 437 -21.39 7.62 -12.38
N ARG A 438 -22.45 7.57 -11.56
CA ARG A 438 -23.39 6.44 -11.48
C ARG A 438 -24.13 6.16 -12.79
N ASP A 439 -24.39 7.21 -13.58
CA ASP A 439 -25.21 7.14 -14.81
C ASP A 439 -24.35 7.03 -16.08
N ARG A 440 -23.05 6.89 -15.92
CA ARG A 440 -22.10 6.64 -17.02
C ARG A 440 -21.51 5.25 -16.94
#